data_d7b82665f2041d14c7aec3a3bd0134fa
#
_entry.id   d7b82665f2041d14c7aec3a3bd0134fa
#
_cell.length_a   1.000
_cell.length_b   1.000
_cell.length_c   1.000
_cell.angle_alpha   90.00
_cell.angle_beta   90.00
_cell.angle_gamma   90.00
#
_symmetry.space_group_name_H-M   'P 1'
#
loop_
_entity.id
_entity.type
_entity.pdbx_description
1 polymer ?
#
loop_
_entity_poly.entity_id
_entity_poly.type
_entity_poly.pdbx_seq_one_letter_code
_entity_poly.pdbx_strand_id
1 'polypeptide(L)'
;DCGYDMVMVHAAHGWLFSQFLSPVINQRKDEFGGSLENRARFLMMVLDAVREAVGPRFPIECRLSGDDMADNGLNQQDCIEVAKLIEDKVDLFNISCGNHEDPAMFCRTHPSSFFPRGVNVYLAAEIKKHVSKPVACVGSLNDPAQMEEIIASGQADLVEIARGLIADPYLPKKALEGRANDINPCLRCYECFGETGKSETVKCTVNPTQGQQLFCK
;
A
#
# COMPACT_ATOMS: atom_id res chain seq x y z
N ASP A 1 3.61 -21.63 9.08
CA ASP A 1 2.56 -22.03 10.03
C ASP A 1 2.27 -20.97 11.10
N CYS A 2 2.31 -19.67 10.70
CA CYS A 2 1.99 -18.57 11.62
C CYS A 2 0.51 -18.16 11.59
N GLY A 3 -0.34 -18.88 10.82
CA GLY A 3 -1.78 -18.62 10.73
C GLY A 3 -2.18 -17.43 9.86
N TYR A 4 -1.32 -16.98 8.96
CA TYR A 4 -1.66 -15.95 7.97
C TYR A 4 -2.33 -16.59 6.75
N ASP A 5 -3.24 -15.84 6.13
CA ASP A 5 -4.01 -16.27 4.96
C ASP A 5 -3.46 -15.71 3.64
N MET A 6 -2.55 -14.73 3.69
CA MET A 6 -1.95 -14.07 2.54
C MET A 6 -0.56 -13.51 2.88
N VAL A 7 0.30 -13.34 1.88
CA VAL A 7 1.59 -12.65 1.99
C VAL A 7 1.65 -11.46 1.04
N MET A 8 2.22 -10.33 1.51
CA MET A 8 2.46 -9.16 0.67
C MET A 8 3.93 -9.04 0.31
N VAL A 9 4.23 -8.86 -0.98
CA VAL A 9 5.54 -8.43 -1.49
C VAL A 9 5.50 -6.91 -1.68
N HIS A 10 6.33 -6.19 -0.93
CA HIS A 10 6.31 -4.74 -0.92
C HIS A 10 7.29 -4.15 -1.95
N ALA A 11 6.77 -3.75 -3.11
CA ALA A 11 7.53 -3.19 -4.23
C ALA A 11 7.25 -1.69 -4.46
N ALA A 12 6.95 -0.94 -3.40
CA ALA A 12 6.61 0.48 -3.44
C ALA A 12 7.52 1.32 -2.53
N HIS A 13 7.34 2.63 -2.56
CA HIS A 13 7.80 3.63 -1.59
C HIS A 13 9.33 3.79 -1.48
N GLY A 14 10.12 3.44 -2.50
CA GLY A 14 11.59 3.55 -2.45
C GLY A 14 12.27 2.39 -1.71
N TRP A 15 11.53 1.33 -1.31
CA TRP A 15 12.14 0.13 -0.75
C TRP A 15 12.82 -0.72 -1.83
N LEU A 16 13.51 -1.77 -1.46
CA LEU A 16 14.44 -2.53 -2.30
C LEU A 16 13.91 -2.80 -3.73
N PHE A 17 12.71 -3.36 -3.89
CA PHE A 17 12.16 -3.63 -5.22
C PHE A 17 11.83 -2.34 -5.99
N SER A 18 11.30 -1.33 -5.31
CA SER A 18 11.05 -0.01 -5.89
C SER A 18 12.35 0.63 -6.38
N GLN A 19 13.47 0.46 -5.66
CA GLN A 19 14.79 0.94 -6.08
C GLN A 19 15.26 0.24 -7.36
N PHE A 20 15.03 -1.07 -7.50
CA PHE A 20 15.33 -1.78 -8.75
C PHE A 20 14.44 -1.32 -9.91
N LEU A 21 13.17 -1.06 -9.67
CA LEU A 21 12.22 -0.58 -10.68
C LEU A 21 12.53 0.85 -11.15
N SER A 22 12.99 1.71 -10.25
CA SER A 22 13.21 3.14 -10.52
C SER A 22 14.30 3.38 -11.57
N PRO A 23 14.00 4.13 -12.66
CA PRO A 23 15.01 4.48 -13.66
C PRO A 23 16.04 5.49 -13.14
N VAL A 24 15.72 6.22 -12.08
CA VAL A 24 16.61 7.22 -11.47
C VAL A 24 17.61 6.53 -10.53
N ILE A 25 17.17 5.58 -9.73
CA ILE A 25 18.00 4.91 -8.73
C ILE A 25 18.79 3.77 -9.34
N ASN A 26 18.13 2.96 -10.18
CA ASN A 26 18.75 1.80 -10.82
C ASN A 26 19.60 2.20 -12.03
N GLN A 27 20.88 2.48 -11.77
CA GLN A 27 21.88 2.81 -12.79
C GLN A 27 22.69 1.60 -13.28
N ARG A 28 22.21 0.36 -12.99
CA ARG A 28 22.87 -0.90 -13.39
C ARG A 28 22.93 -1.04 -14.90
N LYS A 29 23.98 -1.75 -15.37
CA LYS A 29 24.24 -2.03 -16.80
C LYS A 29 24.16 -3.52 -17.14
N ASP A 30 23.77 -4.33 -16.18
CA ASP A 30 23.55 -5.78 -16.32
C ASP A 30 22.06 -6.10 -16.56
N GLU A 31 21.70 -7.37 -16.49
CA GLU A 31 20.33 -7.87 -16.72
C GLU A 31 19.27 -7.37 -15.72
N PHE A 32 19.67 -6.62 -14.69
CA PHE A 32 18.77 -6.01 -13.70
C PHE A 32 18.61 -4.50 -13.89
N GLY A 33 19.16 -3.92 -14.97
CA GLY A 33 19.11 -2.49 -15.25
C GLY A 33 18.77 -2.15 -16.70
N GLY A 34 18.57 -0.87 -16.97
CA GLY A 34 18.22 -0.38 -18.32
C GLY A 34 16.72 -0.46 -18.61
N SER A 35 16.26 -1.43 -19.40
CA SER A 35 14.83 -1.53 -19.77
C SER A 35 13.93 -1.82 -18.56
N LEU A 36 12.64 -1.52 -18.70
CA LEU A 36 11.65 -1.76 -17.62
C LEU A 36 11.60 -3.25 -17.23
N GLU A 37 11.65 -4.14 -18.22
CA GLU A 37 11.66 -5.60 -18.02
C GLU A 37 12.88 -6.04 -17.21
N ASN A 38 14.03 -5.48 -17.50
CA ASN A 38 15.25 -5.76 -16.74
C ASN A 38 15.15 -5.23 -15.30
N ARG A 39 14.64 -4.01 -15.14
CA ARG A 39 14.42 -3.45 -13.78
C ARG A 39 13.39 -4.22 -12.97
N ALA A 40 12.36 -4.80 -13.61
CA ALA A 40 11.35 -5.65 -12.97
C ALA A 40 11.85 -7.08 -12.69
N ARG A 41 12.93 -7.54 -13.30
CA ARG A 41 13.44 -8.91 -13.22
C ARG A 41 13.62 -9.40 -11.78
N PHE A 42 14.21 -8.58 -10.92
CA PHE A 42 14.42 -8.98 -9.52
C PHE A 42 13.10 -9.18 -8.77
N LEU A 43 12.12 -8.30 -8.97
CA LEU A 43 10.79 -8.47 -8.41
C LEU A 43 10.13 -9.76 -8.91
N MET A 44 10.19 -10.04 -10.21
CA MET A 44 9.64 -11.28 -10.79
C MET A 44 10.29 -12.53 -10.18
N MET A 45 11.62 -12.56 -10.05
CA MET A 45 12.33 -13.68 -9.43
C MET A 45 11.89 -13.94 -8.00
N VAL A 46 11.66 -12.87 -7.22
CA VAL A 46 11.21 -13.01 -5.83
C VAL A 46 9.76 -13.47 -5.77
N LEU A 47 8.88 -12.95 -6.64
CA LEU A 47 7.49 -13.43 -6.71
C LEU A 47 7.42 -14.93 -7.06
N ASP A 48 8.25 -15.40 -8.00
CA ASP A 48 8.36 -16.83 -8.34
C ASP A 48 8.84 -17.67 -7.13
N ALA A 49 9.88 -17.20 -6.44
CA ALA A 49 10.39 -17.89 -5.25
C ALA A 49 9.37 -17.90 -4.09
N VAL A 50 8.63 -16.82 -3.90
CA VAL A 50 7.54 -16.76 -2.91
C VAL A 50 6.43 -17.74 -3.30
N ARG A 51 6.02 -17.78 -4.57
CA ARG A 51 5.01 -18.72 -5.07
C ARG A 51 5.43 -20.17 -4.87
N GLU A 52 6.70 -20.49 -5.13
CA GLU A 52 7.24 -21.83 -4.87
C GLU A 52 7.17 -22.20 -3.38
N ALA A 53 7.51 -21.24 -2.51
CA ALA A 53 7.54 -21.47 -1.07
C ALA A 53 6.14 -21.61 -0.44
N VAL A 54 5.15 -20.81 -0.87
CA VAL A 54 3.82 -20.79 -0.27
C VAL A 54 2.83 -21.74 -0.98
N GLY A 55 3.17 -22.18 -2.19
CA GLY A 55 2.33 -23.04 -3.00
C GLY A 55 1.28 -22.31 -3.85
N PRO A 56 0.59 -23.04 -4.74
CA PRO A 56 -0.23 -22.44 -5.81
C PRO A 56 -1.54 -21.80 -5.32
N ARG A 57 -1.98 -22.08 -4.10
CA ARG A 57 -3.28 -21.62 -3.57
C ARG A 57 -3.18 -20.55 -2.49
N PHE A 58 -1.96 -20.24 -2.02
CA PHE A 58 -1.78 -19.21 -1.00
C PHE A 58 -1.71 -17.85 -1.69
N PRO A 59 -2.58 -16.89 -1.36
CA PRO A 59 -2.62 -15.61 -2.05
C PRO A 59 -1.33 -14.80 -1.87
N ILE A 60 -0.84 -14.23 -2.98
CA ILE A 60 0.28 -13.30 -3.02
C ILE A 60 -0.24 -11.94 -3.45
N GLU A 61 -0.07 -10.97 -2.58
CA GLU A 61 -0.31 -9.57 -2.86
C GLU A 61 0.99 -8.88 -3.26
N CYS A 62 0.95 -8.00 -4.27
CA CYS A 62 2.07 -7.12 -4.57
C CYS A 62 1.68 -5.65 -4.41
N ARG A 63 2.39 -4.94 -3.53
CA ARG A 63 2.20 -3.51 -3.38
C ARG A 63 3.13 -2.74 -4.32
N LEU A 64 2.53 -1.88 -5.16
CA LEU A 64 3.21 -0.98 -6.08
C LEU A 64 2.93 0.49 -5.72
N SER A 65 3.88 1.39 -5.98
CA SER A 65 3.56 2.81 -6.15
C SER A 65 2.92 2.99 -7.52
N GLY A 66 1.70 3.46 -7.59
CA GLY A 66 1.04 3.75 -8.86
C GLY A 66 1.67 4.94 -9.62
N ASP A 67 2.46 5.72 -8.91
CA ASP A 67 3.30 6.80 -9.40
C ASP A 67 4.29 7.18 -8.29
N ASP A 68 5.57 7.33 -8.61
CA ASP A 68 6.59 7.75 -7.62
C ASP A 68 6.46 9.24 -7.26
N MET A 69 5.76 10.03 -8.08
CA MET A 69 5.62 11.49 -7.94
C MET A 69 6.97 12.22 -7.92
N ALA A 70 8.00 11.63 -8.50
CA ALA A 70 9.35 12.15 -8.56
C ALA A 70 9.75 12.45 -10.00
N ASP A 71 10.54 13.51 -10.21
CA ASP A 71 11.06 13.85 -11.52
C ASP A 71 11.88 12.68 -12.11
N ASN A 72 11.48 12.24 -13.29
CA ASN A 72 12.06 11.10 -14.01
C ASN A 72 11.97 9.75 -13.25
N GLY A 73 11.19 9.67 -12.16
CA GLY A 73 10.84 8.42 -11.47
C GLY A 73 9.89 7.55 -12.30
N LEU A 74 9.41 6.46 -11.69
CA LEU A 74 8.32 5.69 -12.28
C LEU A 74 7.04 6.53 -12.31
N ASN A 75 6.53 6.77 -13.50
CA ASN A 75 5.23 7.41 -13.68
C ASN A 75 4.11 6.36 -13.74
N GLN A 76 2.86 6.80 -13.77
CA GLN A 76 1.70 5.92 -13.79
C GLN A 76 1.72 4.91 -14.96
N GLN A 77 2.19 5.31 -16.16
CA GLN A 77 2.28 4.39 -17.30
C GLN A 77 3.32 3.29 -17.07
N ASP A 78 4.49 3.63 -16.53
CA ASP A 78 5.50 2.63 -16.15
C ASP A 78 4.94 1.64 -15.12
N CYS A 79 4.18 2.12 -14.14
CA CYS A 79 3.57 1.27 -13.12
C CYS A 79 2.51 0.32 -13.70
N ILE A 80 1.75 0.77 -14.71
CA ILE A 80 0.82 -0.08 -15.46
C ILE A 80 1.60 -1.20 -16.18
N GLU A 81 2.71 -0.87 -16.84
CA GLU A 81 3.51 -1.88 -17.53
C GLU A 81 4.17 -2.86 -16.55
N VAL A 82 4.65 -2.39 -15.39
CA VAL A 82 5.13 -3.28 -14.31
C VAL A 82 4.00 -4.22 -13.85
N ALA A 83 2.79 -3.69 -13.61
CA ALA A 83 1.66 -4.51 -13.20
C ALA A 83 1.34 -5.62 -14.21
N LYS A 84 1.35 -5.31 -15.51
CA LYS A 84 1.16 -6.30 -16.58
C LYS A 84 2.28 -7.36 -16.60
N LEU A 85 3.54 -6.96 -16.38
CA LEU A 85 4.68 -7.88 -16.36
C LEU A 85 4.62 -8.92 -15.22
N ILE A 86 3.97 -8.57 -14.10
CA ILE A 86 3.92 -9.45 -12.92
C ILE A 86 2.53 -10.03 -12.65
N GLU A 87 1.54 -9.76 -13.51
CA GLU A 87 0.14 -10.13 -13.28
C GLU A 87 -0.08 -11.63 -13.07
N ASP A 88 0.63 -12.47 -13.80
CA ASP A 88 0.55 -13.93 -13.70
C ASP A 88 1.17 -14.49 -12.39
N LYS A 89 1.94 -13.69 -11.68
CA LYS A 89 2.70 -14.06 -10.46
C LYS A 89 2.01 -13.67 -9.16
N VAL A 90 0.97 -12.82 -9.25
CA VAL A 90 0.26 -12.27 -8.10
C VAL A 90 -1.23 -12.61 -8.14
N ASP A 91 -1.89 -12.52 -6.99
CA ASP A 91 -3.34 -12.72 -6.88
C ASP A 91 -4.09 -11.42 -6.60
N LEU A 92 -3.35 -10.39 -6.11
CA LEU A 92 -3.90 -9.07 -5.76
C LEU A 92 -2.84 -8.00 -5.96
N PHE A 93 -3.23 -6.87 -6.55
CA PHE A 93 -2.44 -5.65 -6.55
C PHE A 93 -2.89 -4.70 -5.45
N ASN A 94 -1.95 -4.11 -4.74
CA ASN A 94 -2.17 -3.04 -3.78
C ASN A 94 -1.51 -1.76 -4.30
N ILE A 95 -2.29 -0.75 -4.61
CA ILE A 95 -1.79 0.46 -5.24
C ILE A 95 -1.71 1.60 -4.24
N SER A 96 -0.47 2.02 -3.99
CA SER A 96 -0.10 3.17 -3.19
C SER A 96 0.48 4.29 -4.07
N CYS A 97 1.24 5.21 -3.51
CA CYS A 97 1.80 6.37 -4.21
C CYS A 97 3.09 6.86 -3.55
N GLY A 98 3.96 7.45 -4.35
CA GLY A 98 5.16 8.13 -3.87
C GLY A 98 6.31 7.23 -3.46
N ASN A 99 7.40 7.84 -3.07
CA ASN A 99 8.55 7.18 -2.48
C ASN A 99 9.05 7.94 -1.25
N HIS A 100 9.93 7.34 -0.44
CA HIS A 100 10.45 7.92 0.80
C HIS A 100 11.81 8.63 0.61
N GLU A 101 12.39 8.59 -0.56
CA GLU A 101 13.67 9.22 -0.83
C GLU A 101 13.54 10.74 -0.89
N ASP A 102 12.40 11.22 -1.38
CA ASP A 102 12.05 12.63 -1.29
C ASP A 102 11.13 12.87 -0.08
N PRO A 103 11.56 13.64 0.94
CA PRO A 103 10.73 13.96 2.09
C PRO A 103 9.40 14.65 1.74
N ALA A 104 9.33 15.39 0.62
CA ALA A 104 8.09 15.99 0.14
C ALA A 104 7.08 14.92 -0.31
N MET A 105 7.56 13.79 -0.82
CA MET A 105 6.71 12.67 -1.26
C MET A 105 6.20 11.82 -0.10
N PHE A 106 6.80 11.90 1.08
CA PHE A 106 6.28 11.23 2.28
C PHE A 106 4.80 11.56 2.54
N CYS A 107 4.40 12.81 2.27
CA CYS A 107 3.01 13.24 2.42
C CYS A 107 2.06 12.62 1.37
N ARG A 108 2.56 12.12 0.26
CA ARG A 108 1.77 11.39 -0.76
C ARG A 108 1.68 9.91 -0.41
N THR A 109 2.77 9.34 0.05
CA THR A 109 2.80 7.96 0.56
C THR A 109 1.91 7.78 1.79
N HIS A 110 1.94 8.78 2.67
CA HIS A 110 1.16 8.78 3.92
C HIS A 110 0.32 10.07 4.03
N PRO A 111 -0.78 10.22 3.29
CA PRO A 111 -1.49 11.50 3.23
C PRO A 111 -1.89 12.01 4.61
N SER A 112 -1.50 13.27 4.92
CA SER A 112 -1.82 13.97 6.16
C SER A 112 -3.22 14.58 6.11
N SER A 113 -3.61 15.29 7.17
CA SER A 113 -4.87 16.04 7.23
C SER A 113 -4.98 17.16 6.19
N PHE A 114 -3.86 17.63 5.64
CA PHE A 114 -3.82 18.66 4.58
C PHE A 114 -4.17 18.13 3.19
N PHE A 115 -4.23 16.80 3.01
CA PHE A 115 -4.63 16.20 1.74
C PHE A 115 -6.09 15.70 1.81
N PRO A 116 -6.80 15.65 0.68
CA PRO A 116 -8.09 14.97 0.61
C PRO A 116 -7.99 13.51 1.05
N ARG A 117 -9.08 12.96 1.55
CA ARG A 117 -9.17 11.50 1.77
C ARG A 117 -9.23 10.80 0.42
N GLY A 118 -8.61 9.61 0.33
CA GLY A 118 -8.60 8.81 -0.89
C GLY A 118 -7.80 9.44 -2.03
N VAL A 119 -6.84 10.32 -1.72
CA VAL A 119 -6.05 11.09 -2.70
C VAL A 119 -5.31 10.24 -3.73
N ASN A 120 -5.09 8.94 -3.47
CA ASN A 120 -4.39 8.01 -4.35
C ASN A 120 -5.33 7.02 -5.06
N VAL A 121 -6.65 7.09 -4.84
CA VAL A 121 -7.63 6.13 -5.42
C VAL A 121 -7.60 6.13 -6.95
N TYR A 122 -7.40 7.29 -7.57
CA TYR A 122 -7.32 7.40 -9.03
C TYR A 122 -6.21 6.55 -9.66
N LEU A 123 -5.10 6.33 -8.94
CA LEU A 123 -4.00 5.47 -9.40
C LEU A 123 -4.42 4.01 -9.47
N ALA A 124 -5.11 3.54 -8.42
CA ALA A 124 -5.67 2.19 -8.40
C ALA A 124 -6.74 2.01 -9.49
N ALA A 125 -7.64 2.99 -9.62
CA ALA A 125 -8.69 2.99 -10.64
C ALA A 125 -8.14 2.92 -12.07
N GLU A 126 -7.01 3.57 -12.34
CA GLU A 126 -6.37 3.50 -13.65
C GLU A 126 -5.70 2.15 -13.89
N ILE A 127 -4.89 1.66 -12.93
CA ILE A 127 -4.22 0.34 -13.06
C ILE A 127 -5.25 -0.78 -13.25
N LYS A 128 -6.37 -0.73 -12.52
CA LYS A 128 -7.46 -1.70 -12.62
C LYS A 128 -8.03 -1.86 -14.04
N LYS A 129 -7.97 -0.86 -14.88
CA LYS A 129 -8.41 -0.94 -16.29
C LYS A 129 -7.49 -1.79 -17.16
N HIS A 130 -6.28 -2.07 -16.70
CA HIS A 130 -5.20 -2.69 -17.48
C HIS A 130 -4.80 -4.09 -17.00
N VAL A 131 -5.34 -4.54 -15.87
CA VAL A 131 -5.08 -5.85 -15.29
C VAL A 131 -6.38 -6.61 -15.03
N SER A 132 -6.33 -7.94 -15.00
CA SER A 132 -7.50 -8.80 -14.71
C SER A 132 -7.59 -9.21 -13.25
N LYS A 133 -6.49 -9.04 -12.49
CA LYS A 133 -6.45 -9.35 -11.07
C LYS A 133 -7.14 -8.27 -10.24
N PRO A 134 -7.70 -8.63 -9.08
CA PRO A 134 -8.24 -7.64 -8.15
C PRO A 134 -7.22 -6.55 -7.79
N VAL A 135 -7.72 -5.33 -7.61
CA VAL A 135 -6.91 -4.16 -7.26
C VAL A 135 -7.43 -3.55 -5.96
N ALA A 136 -6.56 -3.46 -4.97
CA ALA A 136 -6.79 -2.73 -3.74
C ALA A 136 -6.24 -1.30 -3.84
N CYS A 137 -6.95 -0.35 -3.26
CA CYS A 137 -6.46 1.02 -3.08
C CYS A 137 -6.13 1.31 -1.61
N VAL A 138 -5.13 2.16 -1.40
CA VAL A 138 -4.71 2.62 -0.09
C VAL A 138 -4.40 4.12 -0.11
N GLY A 139 -4.63 4.79 0.98
CA GLY A 139 -4.21 6.19 1.14
C GLY A 139 -5.26 7.06 1.81
N SER A 140 -5.12 7.23 3.12
CA SER A 140 -5.99 8.12 3.91
C SER A 140 -7.47 7.75 3.91
N LEU A 141 -7.78 6.47 3.82
CA LEU A 141 -9.13 5.90 3.87
C LEU A 141 -9.44 5.41 5.28
N ASN A 142 -10.55 5.86 5.87
CA ASN A 142 -11.02 5.45 7.20
C ASN A 142 -12.51 5.79 7.43
N ASP A 143 -13.21 6.23 6.40
CA ASP A 143 -14.65 6.50 6.41
C ASP A 143 -15.35 5.35 5.65
N PRO A 144 -16.20 4.55 6.34
CA PRO A 144 -16.91 3.43 5.70
C PRO A 144 -17.74 3.85 4.48
N ALA A 145 -18.41 5.00 4.52
CA ALA A 145 -19.21 5.46 3.39
C ALA A 145 -18.37 5.78 2.16
N GLN A 146 -17.22 6.44 2.35
CA GLN A 146 -16.29 6.70 1.25
C GLN A 146 -15.68 5.40 0.70
N MET A 147 -15.33 4.46 1.59
CA MET A 147 -14.79 3.16 1.16
C MET A 147 -15.80 2.36 0.36
N GLU A 148 -17.07 2.34 0.78
CA GLU A 148 -18.17 1.72 0.04
C GLU A 148 -18.36 2.37 -1.34
N GLU A 149 -18.33 3.70 -1.42
CA GLU A 149 -18.47 4.43 -2.70
C GLU A 149 -17.35 4.05 -3.69
N ILE A 150 -16.11 3.91 -3.22
CA ILE A 150 -14.97 3.50 -4.05
C ILE A 150 -15.22 2.10 -4.67
N ILE A 151 -15.69 1.16 -3.87
CA ILE A 151 -15.99 -0.20 -4.33
C ILE A 151 -17.20 -0.19 -5.26
N ALA A 152 -18.31 0.42 -4.86
CA ALA A 152 -19.55 0.45 -5.62
C ALA A 152 -19.41 1.15 -6.98
N SER A 153 -18.55 2.18 -7.07
CA SER A 153 -18.23 2.86 -8.34
C SER A 153 -17.19 2.11 -9.20
N GLY A 154 -16.66 0.99 -8.73
CA GLY A 154 -15.70 0.16 -9.47
C GLY A 154 -14.29 0.73 -9.56
N GLN A 155 -13.93 1.73 -8.72
CA GLN A 155 -12.59 2.33 -8.72
C GLN A 155 -11.53 1.39 -8.15
N ALA A 156 -11.92 0.51 -7.23
CA ALA A 156 -11.07 -0.57 -6.70
C ALA A 156 -11.95 -1.78 -6.36
N ASP A 157 -11.33 -2.94 -6.13
CA ASP A 157 -12.02 -4.15 -5.65
C ASP A 157 -11.95 -4.28 -4.14
N LEU A 158 -10.88 -3.74 -3.54
CA LEU A 158 -10.66 -3.73 -2.10
C LEU A 158 -10.16 -2.36 -1.64
N VAL A 159 -10.35 -2.09 -0.35
CA VAL A 159 -9.78 -0.92 0.33
C VAL A 159 -8.90 -1.37 1.47
N GLU A 160 -7.69 -0.87 1.51
CA GLU A 160 -6.75 -1.16 2.60
C GLU A 160 -6.55 0.05 3.51
N ILE A 161 -6.53 -0.21 4.81
CA ILE A 161 -6.36 0.78 5.85
C ILE A 161 -5.31 0.34 6.87
N ALA A 162 -4.40 1.25 7.22
CA ALA A 162 -3.43 1.03 8.29
C ALA A 162 -3.70 1.95 9.48
N ARG A 163 -3.51 3.26 9.30
CA ARG A 163 -3.67 4.24 10.38
C ARG A 163 -5.10 4.31 10.94
N GLY A 164 -6.11 4.01 10.12
CA GLY A 164 -7.49 3.87 10.59
C GLY A 164 -7.63 2.78 11.65
N LEU A 165 -6.94 1.64 11.48
CA LEU A 165 -6.93 0.53 12.45
C LEU A 165 -6.07 0.81 13.69
N ILE A 166 -5.06 1.67 13.59
CA ILE A 166 -4.33 2.17 14.76
C ILE A 166 -5.26 3.05 15.62
N ALA A 167 -6.08 3.88 14.97
CA ALA A 167 -7.05 4.74 15.67
C ALA A 167 -8.23 3.94 16.25
N ASP A 168 -8.73 2.97 15.49
CA ASP A 168 -9.83 2.08 15.91
C ASP A 168 -9.63 0.66 15.35
N PRO A 169 -9.12 -0.28 16.15
CA PRO A 169 -8.92 -1.68 15.73
C PRO A 169 -10.22 -2.39 15.33
N TYR A 170 -11.36 -1.90 15.79
CA TYR A 170 -12.69 -2.46 15.52
C TYR A 170 -13.42 -1.76 14.36
N LEU A 171 -12.74 -0.88 13.62
CA LEU A 171 -13.33 -0.15 12.49
C LEU A 171 -14.10 -1.07 11.51
N PRO A 172 -13.52 -2.18 10.99
CA PRO A 172 -14.25 -3.05 10.06
C PRO A 172 -15.48 -3.68 10.68
N LYS A 173 -15.38 -4.13 11.95
CA LYS A 173 -16.50 -4.72 12.67
C LYS A 173 -17.62 -3.69 12.90
N LYS A 174 -17.28 -2.48 13.34
CA LYS A 174 -18.26 -1.39 13.53
C LYS A 174 -18.93 -1.00 12.23
N ALA A 175 -18.18 -0.93 11.13
CA ALA A 175 -18.73 -0.66 9.79
C ALA A 175 -19.73 -1.76 9.38
N LEU A 176 -19.37 -3.04 9.53
CA LEU A 176 -20.22 -4.19 9.21
C LEU A 176 -21.52 -4.20 10.03
N GLU A 177 -21.45 -3.78 11.29
CA GLU A 177 -22.59 -3.70 12.21
C GLU A 177 -23.42 -2.42 12.05
N GLY A 178 -23.13 -1.56 11.07
CA GLY A 178 -23.83 -0.28 10.85
C GLY A 178 -23.55 0.79 11.92
N ARG A 179 -22.49 0.62 12.72
CA ARG A 179 -22.09 1.52 13.82
C ARG A 179 -20.97 2.48 13.40
N ALA A 180 -21.09 3.07 12.21
CA ALA A 180 -20.07 3.99 11.69
C ALA A 180 -19.80 5.20 12.61
N ASN A 181 -20.82 5.68 13.31
CA ASN A 181 -20.70 6.79 14.26
C ASN A 181 -19.89 6.45 15.52
N ASP A 182 -19.67 5.17 15.82
CA ASP A 182 -18.87 4.70 16.96
C ASP A 182 -17.37 4.58 16.63
N ILE A 183 -17.00 4.80 15.35
CA ILE A 183 -15.62 4.67 14.90
C ILE A 183 -14.81 5.89 15.36
N ASN A 184 -13.67 5.65 16.03
CA ASN A 184 -12.68 6.69 16.30
C ASN A 184 -11.91 7.01 15.01
N PRO A 185 -12.15 8.16 14.36
CA PRO A 185 -11.53 8.47 13.08
C PRO A 185 -10.06 8.81 13.25
N CYS A 186 -9.19 8.27 12.38
CA CYS A 186 -7.80 8.69 12.30
C CYS A 186 -7.73 10.17 11.89
N LEU A 187 -7.05 10.99 12.69
CA LEU A 187 -6.86 12.42 12.43
C LEU A 187 -5.80 12.71 11.37
N ARG A 188 -5.03 11.71 10.96
CA ARG A 188 -3.90 11.87 10.01
C ARG A 188 -2.84 12.86 10.50
N CYS A 189 -2.64 12.93 11.80
CA CYS A 189 -1.78 13.88 12.50
C CYS A 189 -0.31 13.47 12.58
N TYR A 190 0.04 12.24 12.13
CA TYR A 190 1.37 11.65 12.18
C TYR A 190 1.93 11.33 13.58
N GLU A 191 1.16 11.41 14.65
CA GLU A 191 1.61 11.03 15.99
C GLU A 191 2.22 9.62 16.00
N CYS A 192 1.57 8.67 15.31
CA CYS A 192 2.06 7.29 15.19
C CYS A 192 3.40 7.16 14.45
N PHE A 193 3.79 8.12 13.60
CA PHE A 193 5.10 8.17 12.95
C PHE A 193 6.13 8.92 13.81
N GLY A 194 5.73 10.01 14.47
CA GLY A 194 6.61 10.83 15.30
C GLY A 194 7.21 10.07 16.47
N GLU A 195 6.45 9.19 17.07
CA GLU A 195 6.87 8.40 18.23
C GLU A 195 7.69 7.15 17.86
N THR A 196 7.50 6.56 16.67
CA THR A 196 8.28 5.38 16.25
C THR A 196 9.78 5.65 16.14
N GLY A 197 10.20 6.91 15.94
CA GLY A 197 11.61 7.31 15.95
C GLY A 197 12.17 7.68 17.33
N LYS A 198 11.33 7.80 18.36
CA LYS A 198 11.69 8.29 19.69
C LYS A 198 11.38 7.30 20.80
N SER A 199 10.42 6.44 20.63
CA SER A 199 9.98 5.47 21.62
C SER A 199 9.80 4.08 21.00
N GLU A 200 9.82 3.07 21.82
CA GLU A 200 9.64 1.67 21.42
C GLU A 200 8.20 1.31 21.06
N THR A 201 7.24 2.21 21.30
CA THR A 201 5.81 1.95 21.13
C THR A 201 5.15 3.00 20.23
N VAL A 202 4.30 2.51 19.31
CA VAL A 202 3.43 3.35 18.49
C VAL A 202 2.33 3.95 19.37
N LYS A 203 2.15 5.27 19.32
CA LYS A 203 1.07 5.99 20.00
C LYS A 203 0.05 6.53 19.01
N CYS A 204 -1.15 6.81 19.49
CA CYS A 204 -2.21 7.42 18.69
C CYS A 204 -2.93 8.50 19.50
N THR A 205 -3.15 9.66 18.89
CA THR A 205 -3.86 10.80 19.53
C THR A 205 -5.28 10.46 19.98
N VAL A 206 -5.97 9.59 19.24
CA VAL A 206 -7.38 9.24 19.50
C VAL A 206 -7.56 7.83 20.06
N ASN A 207 -6.49 7.06 20.19
CA ASN A 207 -6.54 5.72 20.79
C ASN A 207 -5.50 5.62 21.92
N PRO A 208 -5.89 5.90 23.15
CA PRO A 208 -4.96 5.89 24.29
C PRO A 208 -4.43 4.49 24.64
N THR A 209 -5.07 3.42 24.17
CA THR A 209 -4.63 2.04 24.44
C THR A 209 -3.63 1.52 23.43
N GLN A 210 -3.37 2.28 22.33
CA GLN A 210 -2.45 1.86 21.30
C GLN A 210 -1.02 1.70 21.86
N GLY A 211 -0.43 0.53 21.63
CA GLY A 211 0.88 0.17 22.16
C GLY A 211 0.87 -0.23 23.63
N GLN A 212 -0.29 -0.22 24.29
CA GLN A 212 -0.46 -0.55 25.71
C GLN A 212 -1.45 -1.69 25.97
N GLN A 213 -1.79 -2.47 24.95
CA GLN A 213 -2.81 -3.53 25.01
C GLN A 213 -2.52 -4.60 26.07
N LEU A 214 -1.25 -4.80 26.41
CA LEU A 214 -0.85 -5.74 27.48
C LEU A 214 -1.12 -5.19 28.89
N PHE A 215 -1.26 -3.88 29.04
CA PHE A 215 -1.41 -3.19 30.32
C PHE A 215 -2.83 -2.66 30.58
N CYS A 216 -3.59 -2.46 29.51
CA CYS A 216 -4.97 -2.01 29.56
C CYS A 216 -5.90 -3.24 29.46
N LYS A 217 -6.54 -3.60 30.59
CA LYS A 217 -7.58 -4.63 30.65
C LYS A 217 -8.96 -3.99 30.62
#